data_9cfde5d340410ac9048793a50fc90bf4
#
_entry.id   9cfde5d340410ac9048793a50fc90bf4
#
_cell.length_a   1.000
_cell.length_b   1.000
_cell.length_c   1.000
_cell.angle_alpha   90.00
_cell.angle_beta   90.00
_cell.angle_gamma   90.00
#
_symmetry.space_group_name_H-M   'P 1'
#
loop_
_entity.id
_entity.type
_entity.pdbx_description
1 polymer ?
#
loop_
_entity_poly.entity_id
_entity_poly.type
_entity_poly.pdbx_seq_one_letter_code
_entity_poly.pdbx_strand_id
1 'polypeptide(L)'
;AASSQRAGRCGRVAAGVCIRLYAEDDFEQRPAFTDPEIVRSNLAAVILRMASLKLGDVAAFPFLEAPDQRYINDGFQVLLELGAVDEQNGLTKLGEQMARLPIDPKISRMLLAAKKHDCVQEMLVIVAALSVQDPRERPLEARDAAQKAHQRFTDKQSDFLAYLNIWDSFQHERDKGLSNRQLVQWCHQYFLSHMRIREWRELHRQLVQIAIEIGLINKENAFRKPPESPQIKQNTPNTDQDLAAQLKQKQLDKKQNRSHTRTAKEASYE
;
A
#
# COMPACT_ATOMS: atom_id res chain seq x y z
N ALA A 1 16.82 17.04 11.07
CA ALA A 1 15.38 17.16 11.45
C ALA A 1 14.84 15.87 12.10
N ALA A 2 14.83 14.71 11.42
CA ALA A 2 14.21 13.47 11.93
C ALA A 2 14.76 12.97 13.27
N SER A 3 16.07 13.09 13.50
CA SER A 3 16.71 12.72 14.77
C SER A 3 16.29 13.63 15.92
N SER A 4 16.21 14.94 15.67
CA SER A 4 15.75 15.93 16.66
C SER A 4 14.27 15.76 17.00
N GLN A 5 13.43 15.42 16.01
CA GLN A 5 12.02 15.10 16.24
C GLN A 5 11.83 13.86 17.11
N ARG A 6 12.67 12.82 16.93
CA ARG A 6 12.64 11.63 17.81
C ARG A 6 13.10 11.96 19.21
N ALA A 7 14.17 12.74 19.38
CA ALA A 7 14.63 13.20 20.67
C ALA A 7 13.56 14.03 21.41
N GLY A 8 12.85 14.92 20.70
CA GLY A 8 11.76 15.73 21.27
C GLY A 8 10.56 14.93 21.75
N ARG A 9 10.42 13.65 21.38
CA ARG A 9 9.36 12.77 21.90
C ARG A 9 9.66 12.24 23.29
N CYS A 10 10.94 12.19 23.69
CA CYS A 10 11.34 11.71 25.01
C CYS A 10 10.98 12.68 26.15
N GLY A 11 10.69 13.95 25.87
CA GLY A 11 10.45 15.00 26.86
C GLY A 11 8.97 15.44 27.04
N ARG A 12 7.99 14.69 26.53
CA ARG A 12 6.59 15.15 26.50
C ARG A 12 5.85 15.03 27.83
N VAL A 13 6.16 14.02 28.63
CA VAL A 13 5.46 13.70 29.88
C VAL A 13 6.41 13.86 31.08
N ALA A 14 7.69 13.51 30.90
CA ALA A 14 8.75 13.63 31.90
C ALA A 14 10.09 13.83 31.20
N ALA A 15 11.12 14.27 31.94
CA ALA A 15 12.49 14.35 31.43
C ALA A 15 12.94 12.98 30.88
N GLY A 16 13.43 12.94 29.65
CA GLY A 16 13.86 11.72 29.00
C GLY A 16 15.25 11.86 28.37
N VAL A 17 15.92 10.73 28.13
CA VAL A 17 17.25 10.65 27.52
C VAL A 17 17.10 10.01 26.13
N CYS A 18 17.71 10.62 25.12
CA CYS A 18 17.79 10.08 23.77
C CYS A 18 19.24 9.71 23.47
N ILE A 19 19.51 8.40 23.37
CA ILE A 19 20.84 7.88 23.02
C ILE A 19 20.88 7.68 21.50
N ARG A 20 21.90 8.27 20.84
CA ARG A 20 22.14 8.11 19.40
C ARG A 20 23.23 7.07 19.20
N LEU A 21 22.98 6.06 18.34
CA LEU A 21 23.91 4.97 18.05
C LEU A 21 24.78 5.27 16.83
N TYR A 22 25.23 6.52 16.67
CA TYR A 22 26.14 7.00 15.63
C TYR A 22 26.97 8.15 16.17
N ALA A 23 28.13 8.41 15.52
CA ALA A 23 29.07 9.44 15.95
C ALA A 23 28.47 10.85 15.87
N GLU A 24 28.96 11.75 16.73
CA GLU A 24 28.52 13.15 16.76
C GLU A 24 28.87 13.86 15.45
N ASP A 25 30.12 13.65 14.97
CA ASP A 25 30.60 14.20 13.69
C ASP A 25 29.71 13.78 12.50
N ASP A 26 29.26 12.52 12.46
CA ASP A 26 28.30 12.03 11.44
C ASP A 26 26.95 12.75 11.55
N PHE A 27 26.52 13.06 12.77
CA PHE A 27 25.28 13.81 12.97
C PHE A 27 25.40 15.26 12.51
N GLU A 28 26.49 15.90 12.79
CA GLU A 28 26.75 17.32 12.43
C GLU A 28 26.91 17.51 10.91
N GLN A 29 27.49 16.53 10.22
CA GLN A 29 27.64 16.54 8.76
C GLN A 29 26.33 16.24 7.99
N ARG A 30 25.30 15.73 8.65
CA ARG A 30 24.03 15.44 7.98
C ARG A 30 23.25 16.71 7.66
N PRO A 31 22.58 16.78 6.50
CA PRO A 31 21.69 17.89 6.18
C PRO A 31 20.69 18.14 7.30
N ALA A 32 20.52 19.37 7.74
CA ALA A 32 19.60 19.74 8.82
C ALA A 32 18.15 19.37 8.53
N PHE A 33 17.77 19.43 7.26
CA PHE A 33 16.45 19.10 6.75
C PHE A 33 16.54 18.03 5.66
N THR A 34 15.51 17.20 5.54
CA THR A 34 15.32 16.31 4.40
C THR A 34 14.85 17.13 3.21
N ASP A 35 15.17 16.68 2.00
CA ASP A 35 14.67 17.30 0.78
C ASP A 35 13.14 17.45 0.83
N PRO A 36 12.59 18.54 0.30
CA PRO A 36 11.16 18.75 0.22
C PRO A 36 10.44 17.60 -0.47
N GLU A 37 9.21 17.34 -0.07
CA GLU A 37 8.37 16.29 -0.66
C GLU A 37 8.24 16.45 -2.18
N ILE A 38 8.16 17.69 -2.66
CA ILE A 38 8.02 18.01 -4.09
C ILE A 38 9.24 17.56 -4.91
N VAL A 39 10.43 17.52 -4.34
CA VAL A 39 11.66 17.06 -5.01
C VAL A 39 11.75 15.53 -4.99
N ARG A 40 11.07 14.89 -4.03
CA ARG A 40 11.09 13.44 -3.78
C ARG A 40 9.91 12.71 -4.39
N SER A 41 8.81 13.40 -4.65
CA SER A 41 7.58 12.86 -5.23
C SER A 41 7.65 12.83 -6.76
N ASN A 42 6.77 12.02 -7.36
CA ASN A 42 6.59 12.01 -8.81
C ASN A 42 6.03 13.36 -9.28
N LEU A 43 6.90 14.22 -9.84
CA LEU A 43 6.52 15.56 -10.26
C LEU A 43 5.44 15.56 -11.35
N ALA A 44 5.32 14.47 -12.14
CA ALA A 44 4.25 14.31 -13.11
C ALA A 44 2.85 14.41 -12.45
N ALA A 45 2.67 13.84 -11.25
CA ALA A 45 1.40 13.94 -10.53
C ALA A 45 1.09 15.39 -10.10
N VAL A 46 2.11 16.13 -9.65
CA VAL A 46 1.98 17.55 -9.28
C VAL A 46 1.65 18.40 -10.50
N ILE A 47 2.39 18.23 -11.59
CA ILE A 47 2.16 18.95 -12.87
C ILE A 47 0.74 18.70 -13.38
N LEU A 48 0.31 17.44 -13.43
CA LEU A 48 -1.02 17.05 -13.87
C LEU A 48 -2.12 17.73 -13.03
N ARG A 49 -1.91 17.73 -11.70
CA ARG A 49 -2.85 18.36 -10.78
C ARG A 49 -2.89 19.88 -10.95
N MET A 50 -1.73 20.54 -11.07
CA MET A 50 -1.64 21.98 -11.30
C MET A 50 -2.30 22.38 -12.63
N ALA A 51 -2.04 21.63 -13.71
CA ALA A 51 -2.67 21.85 -15.01
C ALA A 51 -4.20 21.73 -14.91
N SER A 52 -4.72 20.71 -14.21
CA SER A 52 -6.16 20.50 -14.04
C SER A 52 -6.84 21.61 -13.23
N LEU A 53 -6.12 22.21 -12.28
CA LEU A 53 -6.59 23.33 -11.44
C LEU A 53 -6.33 24.70 -12.07
N LYS A 54 -5.70 24.75 -13.26
CA LYS A 54 -5.32 25.98 -13.98
C LYS A 54 -4.47 26.94 -13.14
N LEU A 55 -3.50 26.39 -12.39
CA LEU A 55 -2.61 27.17 -11.51
C LEU A 55 -1.46 27.87 -12.26
N GLY A 56 -1.45 27.83 -13.58
CA GLY A 56 -0.42 28.44 -14.41
C GLY A 56 0.78 27.52 -14.66
N ASP A 57 1.89 28.13 -15.10
CA ASP A 57 3.12 27.41 -15.41
C ASP A 57 3.81 26.92 -14.13
N VAL A 58 4.14 25.65 -14.10
CA VAL A 58 4.83 25.00 -12.97
C VAL A 58 6.20 25.63 -12.72
N ALA A 59 6.93 26.00 -13.78
CA ALA A 59 8.26 26.62 -13.65
C ALA A 59 8.20 28.05 -13.06
N ALA A 60 7.10 28.76 -13.28
CA ALA A 60 6.88 30.11 -12.79
C ALA A 60 6.11 30.15 -11.45
N PHE A 61 5.61 29.00 -10.97
CA PHE A 61 4.85 28.93 -9.74
C PHE A 61 5.72 29.25 -8.51
N PRO A 62 5.29 30.09 -7.57
CA PRO A 62 6.09 30.51 -6.42
C PRO A 62 6.16 29.41 -5.34
N PHE A 63 6.86 28.32 -5.64
CA PHE A 63 7.15 27.30 -4.65
C PHE A 63 8.08 27.85 -3.57
N LEU A 64 7.94 27.40 -2.35
CA LEU A 64 8.86 27.72 -1.26
C LEU A 64 10.29 27.24 -1.58
N GLU A 65 10.41 26.05 -2.17
CA GLU A 65 11.62 25.51 -2.77
C GLU A 65 11.22 24.99 -4.16
N ALA A 66 11.69 25.67 -5.20
CA ALA A 66 11.33 25.33 -6.58
C ALA A 66 12.02 24.00 -6.99
N PRO A 67 11.30 23.09 -7.66
CA PRO A 67 11.94 21.92 -8.25
C PRO A 67 12.90 22.32 -9.38
N ASP A 68 13.97 21.52 -9.57
CA ASP A 68 14.89 21.70 -10.69
C ASP A 68 14.13 21.57 -12.04
N GLN A 69 14.50 22.41 -13.02
CA GLN A 69 13.90 22.39 -14.35
C GLN A 69 13.98 21.02 -15.03
N ARG A 70 15.03 20.24 -14.73
CA ARG A 70 15.19 18.87 -15.22
C ARG A 70 14.01 17.97 -14.77
N TYR A 71 13.65 18.02 -13.49
CA TYR A 71 12.52 17.22 -12.97
C TYR A 71 11.16 17.67 -13.53
N ILE A 72 11.03 18.98 -13.81
CA ILE A 72 9.83 19.49 -14.48
C ILE A 72 9.74 18.92 -15.89
N ASN A 73 10.83 18.96 -16.66
CA ASN A 73 10.87 18.39 -18.01
C ASN A 73 10.62 16.90 -18.02
N ASP A 74 11.24 16.13 -17.11
CA ASP A 74 11.00 14.69 -16.95
C ASP A 74 9.52 14.40 -16.60
N GLY A 75 8.91 15.23 -15.77
CA GLY A 75 7.49 15.14 -15.41
C GLY A 75 6.57 15.34 -16.62
N PHE A 76 6.83 16.37 -17.44
CA PHE A 76 6.09 16.61 -18.67
C PHE A 76 6.29 15.50 -19.70
N GLN A 77 7.52 14.98 -19.84
CA GLN A 77 7.81 13.87 -20.73
C GLN A 77 6.98 12.62 -20.35
N VAL A 78 6.91 12.28 -19.06
CA VAL A 78 6.07 11.17 -18.57
C VAL A 78 4.60 11.42 -18.89
N LEU A 79 4.08 12.64 -18.70
CA LEU A 79 2.69 12.97 -19.01
C LEU A 79 2.38 12.92 -20.51
N LEU A 80 3.33 13.34 -21.35
CA LEU A 80 3.24 13.22 -22.81
C LEU A 80 3.17 11.76 -23.26
N GLU A 81 4.07 10.90 -22.75
CA GLU A 81 4.07 9.45 -23.00
C GLU A 81 2.76 8.78 -22.59
N LEU A 82 2.17 9.22 -21.48
CA LEU A 82 0.86 8.75 -21.03
C LEU A 82 -0.31 9.33 -21.82
N GLY A 83 -0.06 10.33 -22.68
CA GLY A 83 -1.08 11.05 -23.43
C GLY A 83 -1.95 11.99 -22.55
N ALA A 84 -1.46 12.33 -21.38
CA ALA A 84 -2.15 13.25 -20.45
C ALA A 84 -1.98 14.71 -20.86
N VAL A 85 -0.90 15.06 -21.53
CA VAL A 85 -0.65 16.35 -22.15
C VAL A 85 -0.30 16.17 -23.64
N ASP A 86 -0.46 17.21 -24.41
CA ASP A 86 -0.03 17.28 -25.81
C ASP A 86 1.41 17.83 -25.93
N GLU A 87 1.92 17.95 -27.17
CA GLU A 87 3.27 18.45 -27.47
C GLU A 87 3.49 19.91 -27.04
N GLN A 88 2.43 20.67 -26.81
CA GLN A 88 2.45 22.04 -26.29
C GLN A 88 2.25 22.09 -24.78
N ASN A 89 2.33 20.95 -24.09
CA ASN A 89 2.04 20.78 -22.66
C ASN A 89 0.59 21.15 -22.26
N GLY A 90 -0.32 21.18 -23.22
CA GLY A 90 -1.74 21.36 -22.97
C GLY A 90 -2.40 20.11 -22.40
N LEU A 91 -3.31 20.28 -21.45
CA LEU A 91 -4.02 19.13 -20.84
C LEU A 91 -5.00 18.51 -21.84
N THR A 92 -4.87 17.21 -22.08
CA THR A 92 -5.80 16.47 -22.94
C THR A 92 -7.07 16.03 -22.17
N LYS A 93 -8.12 15.61 -22.90
CA LYS A 93 -9.31 15.01 -22.26
C LYS A 93 -8.97 13.79 -21.40
N LEU A 94 -7.97 13.01 -21.82
CA LEU A 94 -7.45 11.88 -21.05
C LEU A 94 -6.75 12.36 -19.76
N GLY A 95 -5.93 13.42 -19.88
CA GLY A 95 -5.28 14.06 -18.74
C GLY A 95 -6.27 14.62 -17.74
N GLU A 96 -7.38 15.22 -18.18
CA GLU A 96 -8.46 15.68 -17.31
C GLU A 96 -9.08 14.54 -16.50
N GLN A 97 -9.31 13.39 -17.14
CA GLN A 97 -9.82 12.19 -16.45
C GLN A 97 -8.79 11.63 -15.45
N MET A 98 -7.51 11.56 -15.86
CA MET A 98 -6.42 11.11 -14.98
C MET A 98 -6.26 12.00 -13.76
N ALA A 99 -6.35 13.33 -13.91
CA ALA A 99 -6.22 14.29 -12.83
C ALA A 99 -7.33 14.18 -11.75
N ARG A 100 -8.47 13.59 -12.07
CA ARG A 100 -9.56 13.33 -11.12
C ARG A 100 -9.30 12.14 -10.22
N LEU A 101 -8.41 11.23 -10.63
CA LEU A 101 -8.08 10.01 -9.87
C LEU A 101 -7.00 10.33 -8.83
N PRO A 102 -7.19 10.02 -7.53
CA PRO A 102 -6.22 10.31 -6.47
C PRO A 102 -5.12 9.24 -6.39
N ILE A 103 -4.56 8.86 -7.53
CA ILE A 103 -3.53 7.84 -7.68
C ILE A 103 -2.46 8.30 -8.67
N ASP A 104 -1.32 7.60 -8.70
CA ASP A 104 -0.21 7.90 -9.62
C ASP A 104 -0.70 7.97 -11.09
N PRO A 105 -0.20 8.92 -11.92
CA PRO A 105 -0.60 9.06 -13.32
C PRO A 105 -0.45 7.78 -14.15
N LYS A 106 0.60 7.00 -13.95
CA LYS A 106 0.80 5.72 -14.66
C LYS A 106 -0.29 4.71 -14.30
N ILE A 107 -0.64 4.64 -13.02
CA ILE A 107 -1.71 3.75 -12.52
C ILE A 107 -3.08 4.26 -12.98
N SER A 108 -3.31 5.58 -12.98
CA SER A 108 -4.52 6.20 -13.56
C SER A 108 -4.72 5.82 -15.02
N ARG A 109 -3.63 5.87 -15.80
CA ARG A 109 -3.65 5.50 -17.22
C ARG A 109 -4.01 4.04 -17.45
N MET A 110 -3.51 3.12 -16.58
CA MET A 110 -3.88 1.71 -16.61
C MET A 110 -5.39 1.52 -16.39
N LEU A 111 -5.95 2.18 -15.38
CA LEU A 111 -7.38 2.11 -15.09
C LEU A 111 -8.24 2.60 -16.25
N LEU A 112 -7.89 3.74 -16.85
CA LEU A 112 -8.64 4.28 -17.99
C LEU A 112 -8.53 3.40 -19.23
N ALA A 113 -7.40 2.71 -19.43
CA ALA A 113 -7.24 1.76 -20.53
C ALA A 113 -8.12 0.50 -20.37
N ALA A 114 -8.43 0.10 -19.15
CA ALA A 114 -9.22 -1.08 -18.84
C ALA A 114 -10.63 -1.06 -19.47
N LYS A 115 -11.18 0.12 -19.76
CA LYS A 115 -12.48 0.26 -20.45
C LYS A 115 -12.46 -0.40 -21.83
N LYS A 116 -11.35 -0.32 -22.55
CA LYS A 116 -11.21 -0.92 -23.89
C LYS A 116 -11.11 -2.46 -23.85
N HIS A 117 -10.85 -3.01 -22.69
CA HIS A 117 -10.61 -4.44 -22.47
C HIS A 117 -11.69 -5.09 -21.58
N ASP A 118 -12.77 -4.36 -21.26
CA ASP A 118 -13.90 -4.82 -20.44
C ASP A 118 -13.46 -5.42 -19.07
N CYS A 119 -12.36 -4.88 -18.49
CA CYS A 119 -11.79 -5.35 -17.22
C CYS A 119 -11.68 -4.24 -16.16
N VAL A 120 -12.59 -3.27 -16.19
CA VAL A 120 -12.56 -2.12 -15.27
C VAL A 120 -12.70 -2.55 -13.81
N GLN A 121 -13.54 -3.55 -13.53
CA GLN A 121 -13.77 -4.03 -12.16
C GLN A 121 -12.51 -4.66 -11.57
N GLU A 122 -11.83 -5.53 -12.34
CA GLU A 122 -10.56 -6.16 -11.97
C GLU A 122 -9.48 -5.10 -11.79
N MET A 123 -9.42 -4.17 -12.73
CA MET A 123 -8.41 -3.13 -12.71
C MET A 123 -8.61 -2.16 -11.53
N LEU A 124 -9.85 -1.85 -11.11
CA LEU A 124 -10.12 -1.06 -9.91
C LEU A 124 -9.55 -1.72 -8.65
N VAL A 125 -9.65 -3.04 -8.53
CA VAL A 125 -9.04 -3.81 -7.43
C VAL A 125 -7.52 -3.74 -7.50
N ILE A 126 -6.93 -3.99 -8.68
CA ILE A 126 -5.48 -4.02 -8.88
C ILE A 126 -4.86 -2.65 -8.64
N VAL A 127 -5.39 -1.58 -9.24
CA VAL A 127 -4.82 -0.23 -9.09
C VAL A 127 -4.94 0.29 -7.65
N ALA A 128 -6.00 -0.08 -6.94
CA ALA A 128 -6.12 0.21 -5.51
C ALA A 128 -5.03 -0.52 -4.70
N ALA A 129 -4.74 -1.79 -5.02
CA ALA A 129 -3.65 -2.54 -4.39
C ALA A 129 -2.27 -1.93 -4.65
N LEU A 130 -2.01 -1.51 -5.88
CA LEU A 130 -0.74 -0.89 -6.28
C LEU A 130 -0.53 0.51 -5.69
N SER A 131 -1.60 1.17 -5.25
CA SER A 131 -1.56 2.52 -4.69
C SER A 131 -1.43 2.55 -3.16
N VAL A 132 -1.50 1.40 -2.50
CA VAL A 132 -1.28 1.24 -1.06
C VAL A 132 -0.07 0.33 -0.80
N GLN A 133 0.35 0.24 0.46
CA GLN A 133 1.41 -0.70 0.81
C GLN A 133 0.93 -2.15 0.60
N ASP A 134 1.79 -3.00 -0.01
CA ASP A 134 1.48 -4.42 -0.25
C ASP A 134 0.95 -5.10 1.04
N PRO A 135 -0.24 -5.70 1.00
CA PRO A 135 -0.82 -6.36 2.18
C PRO A 135 -0.04 -7.60 2.62
N ARG A 136 0.81 -8.17 1.79
CA ARG A 136 1.59 -9.38 2.10
C ARG A 136 2.75 -9.02 3.02
N GLU A 137 2.80 -9.63 4.20
CA GLU A 137 3.88 -9.46 5.17
C GLU A 137 4.89 -10.59 5.04
N ARG A 138 6.18 -10.26 5.13
CA ARG A 138 7.28 -11.22 5.09
C ARG A 138 8.22 -10.99 6.27
N PRO A 139 7.81 -11.37 7.50
CA PRO A 139 8.67 -11.23 8.67
C PRO A 139 9.96 -12.02 8.49
N LEU A 140 11.09 -11.46 8.89
CA LEU A 140 12.41 -12.09 8.74
C LEU A 140 12.45 -13.47 9.41
N GLU A 141 11.82 -13.59 10.58
CA GLU A 141 11.80 -14.83 11.38
C GLU A 141 10.88 -15.93 10.82
N ALA A 142 9.96 -15.57 9.88
CA ALA A 142 8.96 -16.49 9.34
C ALA A 142 8.83 -16.39 7.80
N ARG A 143 9.94 -16.02 7.14
CA ARG A 143 9.93 -15.72 5.69
C ARG A 143 9.44 -16.91 4.84
N ASP A 144 9.91 -18.12 5.14
CA ASP A 144 9.54 -19.34 4.40
C ASP A 144 8.07 -19.71 4.62
N ALA A 145 7.56 -19.56 5.85
CA ALA A 145 6.17 -19.80 6.18
C ALA A 145 5.26 -18.78 5.47
N ALA A 146 5.64 -17.50 5.46
CA ALA A 146 4.92 -16.45 4.74
C ALA A 146 4.91 -16.72 3.24
N GLN A 147 6.04 -17.11 2.65
CA GLN A 147 6.11 -17.43 1.23
C GLN A 147 5.21 -18.62 0.86
N LYS A 148 5.21 -19.69 1.65
CA LYS A 148 4.29 -20.83 1.46
C LYS A 148 2.83 -20.41 1.57
N ALA A 149 2.48 -19.60 2.57
CA ALA A 149 1.11 -19.09 2.72
C ALA A 149 0.67 -18.23 1.53
N HIS A 150 1.56 -17.40 0.97
CA HIS A 150 1.26 -16.56 -0.18
C HIS A 150 1.15 -17.34 -1.50
N GLN A 151 1.78 -18.52 -1.62
CA GLN A 151 1.70 -19.36 -2.84
C GLN A 151 0.27 -19.70 -3.24
N ARG A 152 -0.66 -19.80 -2.28
CA ARG A 152 -2.08 -20.05 -2.58
C ARG A 152 -2.73 -18.95 -3.41
N PHE A 153 -2.23 -17.72 -3.32
CA PHE A 153 -2.76 -16.56 -4.05
C PHE A 153 -2.01 -16.31 -5.35
N THR A 154 -0.85 -16.94 -5.58
CA THR A 154 -0.05 -16.69 -6.78
C THR A 154 -0.72 -17.24 -8.04
N ASP A 155 -0.52 -16.55 -9.14
CA ASP A 155 -0.86 -17.03 -10.47
C ASP A 155 0.41 -17.18 -11.31
N LYS A 156 0.42 -18.17 -12.23
CA LYS A 156 1.59 -18.45 -13.10
C LYS A 156 1.73 -17.45 -14.26
N GLN A 157 0.64 -16.77 -14.61
CA GLN A 157 0.58 -15.88 -15.76
C GLN A 157 0.84 -14.43 -15.40
N SER A 158 0.42 -14.00 -14.18
CA SER A 158 0.53 -12.61 -13.80
C SER A 158 0.50 -12.41 -12.27
N ASP A 159 1.44 -11.61 -11.77
CA ASP A 159 1.46 -11.17 -10.37
C ASP A 159 0.25 -10.30 -10.01
N PHE A 160 -0.38 -9.64 -10.98
CA PHE A 160 -1.59 -8.85 -10.76
C PHE A 160 -2.79 -9.73 -10.39
N LEU A 161 -2.86 -10.96 -10.91
CA LEU A 161 -3.90 -11.91 -10.54
C LEU A 161 -3.78 -12.36 -9.08
N ALA A 162 -2.59 -12.31 -8.49
CA ALA A 162 -2.41 -12.57 -7.06
C ALA A 162 -3.18 -11.56 -6.18
N TYR A 163 -3.25 -10.28 -6.57
CA TYR A 163 -4.08 -9.30 -5.86
C TYR A 163 -5.57 -9.62 -5.98
N LEU A 164 -6.04 -10.02 -7.15
CA LEU A 164 -7.44 -10.46 -7.31
C LEU A 164 -7.75 -11.68 -6.44
N ASN A 165 -6.85 -12.66 -6.40
CA ASN A 165 -7.03 -13.86 -5.58
C ASN A 165 -7.08 -13.55 -4.08
N ILE A 166 -6.24 -12.62 -3.59
CA ILE A 166 -6.28 -12.14 -2.20
C ILE A 166 -7.60 -11.41 -1.94
N TRP A 167 -7.99 -10.51 -2.84
CA TRP A 167 -9.23 -9.75 -2.73
C TRP A 167 -10.45 -10.65 -2.66
N ASP A 168 -10.59 -11.54 -3.65
CA ASP A 168 -11.74 -12.46 -3.75
C ASP A 168 -11.82 -13.39 -2.53
N SER A 169 -10.66 -13.90 -2.07
CA SER A 169 -10.59 -14.74 -0.87
C SER A 169 -11.02 -13.96 0.39
N PHE A 170 -10.55 -12.74 0.57
CA PHE A 170 -10.94 -11.90 1.70
C PHE A 170 -12.43 -11.54 1.66
N GLN A 171 -12.96 -11.19 0.48
CA GLN A 171 -14.38 -10.89 0.32
C GLN A 171 -15.26 -12.11 0.62
N HIS A 172 -14.85 -13.28 0.13
CA HIS A 172 -15.56 -14.53 0.41
C HIS A 172 -15.66 -14.83 1.92
N GLU A 173 -14.55 -14.68 2.67
CA GLU A 173 -14.56 -14.87 4.12
C GLU A 173 -15.46 -13.84 4.82
N ARG A 174 -15.45 -12.60 4.37
CA ARG A 174 -16.33 -11.56 4.89
C ARG A 174 -17.81 -11.86 4.62
N ASP A 175 -18.13 -12.32 3.40
CA ASP A 175 -19.51 -12.59 2.98
C ASP A 175 -20.09 -13.84 3.66
N LYS A 176 -19.24 -14.73 4.19
CA LYS A 176 -19.63 -15.80 5.15
C LYS A 176 -20.10 -15.25 6.50
N GLY A 177 -19.98 -13.94 6.75
CA GLY A 177 -20.40 -13.32 7.99
C GLY A 177 -19.37 -13.39 9.11
N LEU A 178 -18.08 -13.59 8.79
CA LEU A 178 -17.01 -13.56 9.80
C LEU A 178 -16.96 -12.21 10.51
N SER A 179 -16.84 -12.25 11.83
CA SER A 179 -16.61 -11.06 12.65
C SER A 179 -15.26 -10.42 12.31
N ASN A 180 -15.10 -9.13 12.63
CA ASN A 180 -13.84 -8.41 12.38
C ASN A 180 -12.64 -9.12 13.06
N ARG A 181 -12.81 -9.69 14.25
CA ARG A 181 -11.78 -10.45 14.94
C ARG A 181 -11.36 -11.71 14.17
N GLN A 182 -12.32 -12.41 13.59
CA GLN A 182 -12.07 -13.61 12.76
C GLN A 182 -11.38 -13.23 11.43
N LEU A 183 -11.75 -12.10 10.82
CA LEU A 183 -11.06 -11.59 9.63
C LEU A 183 -9.60 -11.20 9.92
N VAL A 184 -9.34 -10.60 11.08
CA VAL A 184 -7.96 -10.33 11.54
C VAL A 184 -7.19 -11.63 11.72
N GLN A 185 -7.78 -12.65 12.33
CA GLN A 185 -7.14 -13.97 12.50
C GLN A 185 -6.87 -14.64 11.15
N TRP A 186 -7.81 -14.57 10.23
CA TRP A 186 -7.63 -15.06 8.87
C TRP A 186 -6.47 -14.35 8.16
N CYS A 187 -6.38 -13.03 8.25
CA CYS A 187 -5.25 -12.28 7.70
C CYS A 187 -3.92 -12.75 8.31
N HIS A 188 -3.83 -12.87 9.63
CA HIS A 188 -2.63 -13.35 10.31
C HIS A 188 -2.21 -14.77 9.88
N GLN A 189 -3.18 -15.67 9.68
CA GLN A 189 -2.93 -17.05 9.21
C GLN A 189 -2.22 -17.04 7.86
N TYR A 190 -2.53 -16.10 6.99
CA TYR A 190 -1.94 -16.00 5.65
C TYR A 190 -0.85 -14.93 5.53
N PHE A 191 -0.32 -14.43 6.64
CA PHE A 191 0.68 -13.36 6.66
C PHE A 191 0.24 -12.13 5.83
N LEU A 192 -1.02 -11.74 5.99
CA LEU A 192 -1.60 -10.53 5.41
C LEU A 192 -1.85 -9.49 6.49
N SER A 193 -1.52 -8.23 6.19
CA SER A 193 -1.84 -7.11 7.06
C SER A 193 -3.30 -6.72 6.92
N HIS A 194 -4.11 -6.97 7.93
CA HIS A 194 -5.51 -6.57 7.95
C HIS A 194 -5.68 -5.05 7.80
N MET A 195 -4.76 -4.25 8.37
CA MET A 195 -4.80 -2.80 8.22
C MET A 195 -4.63 -2.38 6.76
N ARG A 196 -3.62 -2.92 6.05
CA ARG A 196 -3.39 -2.60 4.64
C ARG A 196 -4.52 -3.09 3.73
N ILE A 197 -5.14 -4.23 4.04
CA ILE A 197 -6.36 -4.68 3.33
C ILE A 197 -7.52 -3.71 3.56
N ARG A 198 -7.65 -3.13 4.76
CA ARG A 198 -8.66 -2.11 5.05
C ARG A 198 -8.40 -0.84 4.25
N GLU A 199 -7.16 -0.35 4.19
CA GLU A 199 -6.74 0.81 3.38
C GLU A 199 -7.01 0.55 1.89
N TRP A 200 -6.63 -0.62 1.39
CA TRP A 200 -6.90 -1.05 0.02
C TRP A 200 -8.39 -1.03 -0.32
N ARG A 201 -9.23 -1.57 0.55
CA ARG A 201 -10.69 -1.57 0.36
C ARG A 201 -11.29 -0.17 0.40
N GLU A 202 -10.76 0.70 1.23
CA GLU A 202 -11.21 2.09 1.30
C GLU A 202 -10.86 2.85 0.02
N LEU A 203 -9.62 2.75 -0.44
CA LEU A 203 -9.20 3.35 -1.70
C LEU A 203 -9.99 2.78 -2.89
N HIS A 204 -10.18 1.45 -2.95
CA HIS A 204 -11.01 0.83 -3.98
C HIS A 204 -12.42 1.44 -4.03
N ARG A 205 -13.06 1.65 -2.86
CA ARG A 205 -14.40 2.26 -2.80
C ARG A 205 -14.40 3.68 -3.33
N GLN A 206 -13.38 4.48 -3.00
CA GLN A 206 -13.21 5.84 -3.52
C GLN A 206 -13.01 5.84 -5.04
N LEU A 207 -12.15 4.94 -5.55
CA LEU A 207 -11.91 4.83 -6.99
C LEU A 207 -13.15 4.39 -7.75
N VAL A 208 -13.96 3.46 -7.21
CA VAL A 208 -15.24 3.05 -7.79
C VAL A 208 -16.18 4.25 -7.90
N GLN A 209 -16.28 5.08 -6.85
CA GLN A 209 -17.13 6.27 -6.88
C GLN A 209 -16.69 7.24 -7.98
N ILE A 210 -15.41 7.53 -8.08
CA ILE A 210 -14.86 8.41 -9.12
C ILE A 210 -15.05 7.80 -10.52
N ALA A 211 -14.85 6.48 -10.67
CA ALA A 211 -15.05 5.78 -11.93
C ALA A 211 -16.49 5.89 -12.44
N ILE A 212 -17.48 5.87 -11.54
CA ILE A 212 -18.89 6.12 -11.88
C ILE A 212 -19.06 7.58 -12.34
N GLU A 213 -18.52 8.54 -11.60
CA GLU A 213 -18.64 9.98 -11.89
C GLU A 213 -18.03 10.39 -13.23
N ILE A 214 -16.90 9.74 -13.62
CA ILE A 214 -16.26 9.99 -14.94
C ILE A 214 -16.85 9.14 -16.07
N GLY A 215 -17.88 8.31 -15.80
CA GLY A 215 -18.51 7.45 -16.80
C GLY A 215 -17.65 6.29 -17.27
N LEU A 216 -16.69 5.85 -16.44
CA LEU A 216 -15.82 4.71 -16.75
C LEU A 216 -16.57 3.38 -16.56
N ILE A 217 -17.46 3.31 -15.56
CA ILE A 217 -18.29 2.15 -15.25
C ILE A 217 -19.68 2.59 -14.79
N ASN A 218 -20.69 1.77 -15.04
CA ASN A 218 -22.06 2.01 -14.58
C ASN A 218 -22.23 1.58 -13.13
N LYS A 219 -23.08 2.29 -12.37
CA LYS A 219 -23.33 2.02 -10.95
C LYS A 219 -23.77 0.58 -10.67
N GLU A 220 -24.55 0.00 -11.54
CA GLU A 220 -25.07 -1.37 -11.42
C GLU A 220 -23.98 -2.44 -11.48
N ASN A 221 -22.90 -2.16 -12.24
CA ASN A 221 -21.77 -3.05 -12.44
C ASN A 221 -20.48 -2.55 -11.77
N ALA A 222 -20.61 -1.64 -10.79
CA ALA A 222 -19.46 -0.95 -10.22
C ALA A 222 -18.56 -1.83 -9.34
N PHE A 223 -19.13 -2.84 -8.69
CA PHE A 223 -18.39 -3.72 -7.80
C PHE A 223 -18.21 -5.10 -8.42
N ARG A 224 -16.97 -5.57 -8.40
CA ARG A 224 -16.61 -6.93 -8.81
C ARG A 224 -17.36 -7.94 -7.93
N LYS A 225 -18.04 -8.86 -8.56
CA LYS A 225 -18.56 -10.06 -7.88
C LYS A 225 -17.44 -11.10 -7.85
N PRO A 226 -17.03 -11.58 -6.67
CA PRO A 226 -16.06 -12.67 -6.61
C PRO A 226 -16.63 -13.90 -7.33
N PRO A 227 -15.78 -14.72 -7.96
CA PRO A 227 -16.24 -16.00 -8.54
C PRO A 227 -16.84 -16.87 -7.43
N GLU A 228 -17.84 -17.69 -7.77
CA GLU A 228 -18.55 -18.57 -6.82
C GLU A 228 -17.61 -19.51 -6.04
N SER A 229 -16.48 -19.85 -6.65
CA SER A 229 -15.36 -20.51 -5.99
C SER A 229 -14.10 -19.71 -6.26
N PRO A 230 -13.44 -19.11 -5.24
CA PRO A 230 -12.13 -18.51 -5.45
C PRO A 230 -11.23 -19.57 -6.11
N GLN A 231 -10.54 -19.22 -7.21
CA GLN A 231 -9.59 -20.13 -7.89
C GLN A 231 -8.35 -20.39 -7.02
N ILE A 232 -8.58 -20.81 -5.79
CA ILE A 232 -7.54 -21.22 -4.87
C ILE A 232 -7.11 -22.61 -5.32
N LYS A 233 -5.94 -22.70 -5.93
CA LYS A 233 -5.38 -24.01 -6.29
C LYS A 233 -5.25 -24.84 -5.02
N GLN A 234 -6.09 -25.88 -4.91
CA GLN A 234 -6.02 -26.90 -3.84
C GLN A 234 -4.80 -27.81 -4.06
N ASN A 235 -3.63 -27.25 -4.30
CA ASN A 235 -2.39 -27.99 -4.52
C ASN A 235 -1.43 -27.86 -3.33
N THR A 236 -1.94 -28.04 -2.11
CA THR A 236 -1.05 -28.32 -0.98
C THR A 236 -1.70 -29.36 -0.07
N PRO A 237 -1.02 -30.47 0.22
CA PRO A 237 -1.50 -31.42 1.20
C PRO A 237 -1.52 -30.76 2.58
N ASN A 238 -2.65 -30.79 3.24
CA ASN A 238 -2.89 -30.58 4.70
C ASN A 238 -2.13 -29.43 5.42
N THR A 239 -1.68 -28.41 4.72
CA THR A 239 -0.87 -27.30 5.29
C THR A 239 -1.68 -26.45 6.28
N ASP A 240 -3.00 -26.45 6.19
CA ASP A 240 -3.87 -25.64 7.07
C ASP A 240 -3.90 -26.21 8.51
N GLN A 241 -3.80 -27.53 8.67
CA GLN A 241 -3.70 -28.17 10.00
C GLN A 241 -2.29 -28.05 10.57
N ASP A 242 -1.25 -28.18 9.75
CA ASP A 242 0.15 -28.05 10.18
C ASP A 242 0.51 -26.60 10.57
N LEU A 243 0.02 -25.59 9.81
CA LEU A 243 0.27 -24.19 10.15
C LEU A 243 -0.45 -23.78 11.44
N ALA A 244 -1.69 -24.24 11.61
CA ALA A 244 -2.46 -24.00 12.84
C ALA A 244 -1.82 -24.71 14.05
N ALA A 245 -1.26 -25.90 13.86
CA ALA A 245 -0.53 -26.65 14.88
C ALA A 245 0.78 -25.93 15.27
N GLN A 246 1.56 -25.45 14.29
CA GLN A 246 2.81 -24.70 14.55
C GLN A 246 2.55 -23.36 15.27
N LEU A 247 1.47 -22.65 14.94
CA LEU A 247 1.10 -21.43 15.63
C LEU A 247 0.62 -21.69 17.07
N LYS A 248 -0.12 -22.77 17.30
CA LYS A 248 -0.49 -23.23 18.65
C LYS A 248 0.73 -23.62 19.48
N GLN A 249 1.68 -24.35 18.89
CA GLN A 249 2.92 -24.74 19.54
C GLN A 249 3.75 -23.53 19.96
N LYS A 250 3.96 -22.54 19.06
CA LYS A 250 4.68 -21.29 19.38
C LYS A 250 3.98 -20.44 20.45
N GLN A 251 2.65 -20.49 20.54
CA GLN A 251 1.91 -19.82 21.62
C GLN A 251 2.07 -20.54 22.97
N LEU A 252 2.14 -21.86 22.97
CA LEU A 252 2.43 -22.67 24.15
C LEU A 252 3.86 -22.44 24.65
N ASP A 253 4.84 -22.43 23.75
CA ASP A 253 6.26 -22.17 24.08
C ASP A 253 6.45 -20.75 24.66
N LYS A 254 5.76 -19.75 24.10
CA LYS A 254 5.75 -18.39 24.69
C LYS A 254 5.10 -18.32 26.08
N LYS A 255 4.08 -19.13 26.35
CA LYS A 255 3.48 -19.20 27.67
C LYS A 255 4.40 -19.89 28.68
N GLN A 256 5.05 -20.96 28.28
CA GLN A 256 6.02 -21.68 29.14
C GLN A 256 7.26 -20.86 29.46
N ASN A 257 7.82 -20.11 28.47
CA ASN A 257 8.93 -19.19 28.71
C ASN A 257 8.56 -18.03 29.63
N ARG A 258 7.30 -17.55 29.59
CA ARG A 258 6.82 -16.51 30.52
C ARG A 258 6.62 -17.03 31.94
N SER A 259 6.26 -18.30 32.14
CA SER A 259 6.16 -18.94 33.45
C SER A 259 7.53 -19.17 34.07
N HIS A 260 8.52 -19.63 33.26
CA HIS A 260 9.90 -19.81 33.73
C HIS A 260 10.61 -18.51 34.12
N THR A 261 10.34 -17.41 33.38
CA THR A 261 10.90 -16.09 33.72
C THR A 261 10.25 -15.51 34.99
N ARG A 262 9.04 -15.92 35.31
CA ARG A 262 8.33 -15.46 36.52
C ARG A 262 8.82 -16.21 37.75
N THR A 263 8.98 -17.53 37.67
CA THR A 263 9.55 -18.36 38.75
C THR A 263 11.03 -18.03 39.02
N ALA A 264 11.82 -17.72 37.98
CA ALA A 264 13.22 -17.30 38.16
C ALA A 264 13.35 -15.93 38.82
N LYS A 265 12.38 -15.02 38.64
CA LYS A 265 12.34 -13.73 39.35
C LYS A 265 11.89 -13.86 40.78
N GLU A 266 10.97 -14.76 41.11
CA GLU A 266 10.52 -15.00 42.47
C GLU A 266 11.60 -15.70 43.30
N ALA A 267 12.41 -16.58 42.71
CA ALA A 267 13.54 -17.24 43.41
C ALA A 267 14.79 -16.34 43.61
N SER A 268 14.84 -15.14 43.06
CA SER A 268 15.95 -14.18 43.24
C SER A 268 15.66 -13.12 44.31
N TYR A 269 14.52 -13.22 45.01
CA TYR A 269 14.10 -12.31 46.10
C TYR A 269 14.01 -13.00 47.46
N GLU A 270 14.36 -14.28 47.57
CA GLU A 270 14.69 -14.97 48.82
C GLU A 270 16.21 -15.05 49.02
#